data_a07c6e865cc3293555dd9fed8143e20f
#
_entry.id   a07c6e865cc3293555dd9fed8143e20f
#
_cell.length_a   1.000
_cell.length_b   1.000
_cell.length_c   1.000
_cell.angle_alpha   90.00
_cell.angle_beta   90.00
_cell.angle_gamma   90.00
#
_symmetry.space_group_name_H-M   'P 1'
#
loop_
_entity.id
_entity.type
_entity.pdbx_description
1 polymer ?
#
loop_
_entity_poly.entity_id
_entity_poly.type
_entity_poly.pdbx_seq_one_letter_code
_entity_poly.pdbx_strand_id
1 'polypeptide(L)'
;MFTEYTGNRQFDLQLNRTFAPILDRVGIDTIATATLPRVRSTQQITALAQNLAERFEKQGDADAAWRLYELAAFYLGADDPRKHRFIDAMSRTFDEAHRGLALTRHSVPYRGGELTAMRWEADPADQAQAPSGTPTTLVMMNGFDGYAEEIIDFASHFPARPFDIITFDGPGQGHTAAAGMPLEPEWEHPTEAVLDYFGVTSAAALGVSFGGYLVMRAAAYCPRITHVIAFDMMYRLLDGLTVPLPRALRPIADAVIENPRPARLIDAGLGMASRLSADLSWKLQQARHLTGLRRPSQVLRAFGDYTMEAFEGRITQPCLVLAGDADQY
;
A
#
# COMPACT_ATOMS: atom_id res chain seq x y z
N MET A 1 -13.63 7.58 -13.51
CA MET A 1 -13.30 7.01 -14.85
C MET A 1 -11.78 7.03 -14.98
N PHE A 2 -11.14 5.93 -15.42
CA PHE A 2 -9.68 5.88 -15.62
C PHE A 2 -9.27 6.77 -16.80
N THR A 3 -8.25 7.60 -16.61
CA THR A 3 -7.74 8.52 -17.63
C THR A 3 -6.33 8.12 -18.03
N GLU A 4 -6.11 7.99 -19.34
CA GLU A 4 -4.78 7.79 -19.92
C GLU A 4 -4.09 9.15 -20.07
N TYR A 5 -3.21 9.50 -19.14
CA TYR A 5 -2.49 10.77 -19.12
C TYR A 5 -1.21 10.74 -19.98
N THR A 6 -0.45 9.63 -19.88
CA THR A 6 0.89 9.52 -20.47
C THR A 6 1.00 8.45 -21.53
N GLY A 7 0.02 7.53 -21.59
CA GLY A 7 0.08 6.30 -22.40
C GLY A 7 1.00 5.22 -21.81
N ASN A 8 1.57 5.45 -20.62
CA ASN A 8 2.25 4.41 -19.84
C ASN A 8 1.34 4.00 -18.68
N ARG A 9 0.85 2.76 -18.71
CA ARG A 9 -0.14 2.27 -17.74
C ARG A 9 0.31 2.41 -16.28
N GLN A 10 1.59 2.13 -15.97
CA GLN A 10 2.13 2.25 -14.61
C GLN A 10 2.08 3.71 -14.13
N PHE A 11 2.43 4.65 -15.01
CA PHE A 11 2.35 6.07 -14.68
C PHE A 11 0.90 6.52 -14.54
N ASP A 12 0.05 6.08 -15.46
CA ASP A 12 -1.36 6.48 -15.47
C ASP A 12 -2.13 5.95 -14.25
N LEU A 13 -1.79 4.77 -13.72
CA LEU A 13 -2.33 4.26 -12.45
C LEU A 13 -2.04 5.22 -11.29
N GLN A 14 -0.78 5.59 -11.09
CA GLN A 14 -0.39 6.48 -10.00
C GLN A 14 -0.91 7.91 -10.19
N LEU A 15 -0.94 8.38 -11.43
CA LEU A 15 -1.49 9.69 -11.75
C LEU A 15 -3.01 9.75 -11.51
N ASN A 16 -3.78 8.70 -11.85
CA ASN A 16 -5.21 8.64 -11.51
C ASN A 16 -5.43 8.64 -10.00
N ARG A 17 -4.66 7.84 -9.24
CA ARG A 17 -4.73 7.79 -7.78
C ARG A 17 -4.50 9.17 -7.16
N THR A 18 -3.48 9.90 -7.62
CA THR A 18 -3.09 11.20 -7.08
C THR A 18 -3.97 12.35 -7.58
N PHE A 19 -4.25 12.39 -8.89
CA PHE A 19 -4.91 13.55 -9.50
C PHE A 19 -6.43 13.52 -9.44
N ALA A 20 -7.07 12.33 -9.44
CA ALA A 20 -8.52 12.25 -9.44
C ALA A 20 -9.18 13.01 -8.25
N PRO A 21 -8.65 12.91 -7.01
CA PRO A 21 -9.20 13.66 -5.87
C PRO A 21 -8.99 15.19 -5.94
N ILE A 22 -8.06 15.67 -6.77
CA ILE A 22 -7.65 17.09 -6.81
C ILE A 22 -7.84 17.74 -8.19
N LEU A 23 -8.58 17.10 -9.11
CA LEU A 23 -8.80 17.63 -10.46
C LEU A 23 -9.50 18.99 -10.49
N ASP A 24 -10.29 19.30 -9.48
CA ASP A 24 -10.99 20.57 -9.31
C ASP A 24 -10.08 21.72 -8.85
N ARG A 25 -8.84 21.41 -8.45
CA ARG A 25 -7.86 22.42 -8.01
C ARG A 25 -7.35 23.24 -9.20
N VAL A 26 -7.12 24.54 -8.95
CA VAL A 26 -6.70 25.50 -9.99
C VAL A 26 -5.45 25.05 -10.74
N GLY A 27 -5.58 24.86 -12.04
CA GLY A 27 -4.51 24.54 -12.97
C GLY A 27 -4.12 23.07 -13.03
N ILE A 28 -4.77 22.16 -12.30
CA ILE A 28 -4.52 20.72 -12.40
C ILE A 28 -5.01 20.15 -13.72
N ASP A 29 -6.16 20.57 -14.21
CA ASP A 29 -6.71 20.22 -15.52
C ASP A 29 -5.74 20.56 -16.66
N THR A 30 -5.14 21.76 -16.62
CA THR A 30 -4.13 22.20 -17.60
C THR A 30 -2.88 21.33 -17.53
N ILE A 31 -2.42 20.93 -16.33
CA ILE A 31 -1.29 20.03 -16.16
C ILE A 31 -1.62 18.64 -16.71
N ALA A 32 -2.80 18.13 -16.39
CA ALA A 32 -3.29 16.84 -16.87
C ALA A 32 -3.33 16.77 -18.40
N THR A 33 -3.75 17.85 -19.07
CA THR A 33 -3.92 17.88 -20.53
C THR A 33 -2.68 18.34 -21.29
N ALA A 34 -1.85 19.23 -20.75
CA ALA A 34 -0.74 19.83 -21.47
C ALA A 34 0.64 19.29 -21.05
N THR A 35 0.82 18.89 -19.79
CA THR A 35 2.13 18.46 -19.25
C THR A 35 2.25 16.95 -19.17
N LEU A 36 1.26 16.25 -18.61
CA LEU A 36 1.31 14.80 -18.42
C LEU A 36 1.50 14.01 -19.73
N PRO A 37 0.89 14.37 -20.87
CA PRO A 37 1.13 13.68 -22.14
C PRO A 37 2.59 13.71 -22.62
N ARG A 38 3.44 14.57 -22.04
CA ARG A 38 4.86 14.69 -22.37
C ARG A 38 5.78 13.96 -21.40
N VAL A 39 5.26 13.43 -20.31
CA VAL A 39 6.04 12.70 -19.30
C VAL A 39 6.47 11.34 -19.86
N ARG A 40 7.76 11.01 -19.72
CA ARG A 40 8.35 9.77 -20.23
C ARG A 40 9.23 9.05 -19.21
N SER A 41 9.43 9.63 -18.01
CA SER A 41 10.30 9.04 -17.00
C SER A 41 9.79 9.29 -15.58
N THR A 42 10.20 8.42 -14.67
CA THR A 42 9.90 8.55 -13.23
C THR A 42 10.48 9.84 -12.66
N GLN A 43 11.66 10.28 -13.12
CA GLN A 43 12.27 11.54 -12.70
C GLN A 43 11.41 12.76 -13.05
N GLN A 44 10.76 12.72 -14.24
CA GLN A 44 9.85 13.79 -14.64
C GLN A 44 8.59 13.82 -13.77
N ILE A 45 8.03 12.64 -13.42
CA ILE A 45 6.88 12.56 -12.51
C ILE A 45 7.27 13.08 -11.13
N THR A 46 8.38 12.61 -10.56
CA THR A 46 8.88 13.08 -9.26
C THR A 46 9.08 14.60 -9.23
N ALA A 47 9.72 15.16 -10.25
CA ALA A 47 9.96 16.61 -10.31
C ALA A 47 8.65 17.42 -10.46
N LEU A 48 7.71 16.94 -11.28
CA LEU A 48 6.40 17.56 -11.44
C LEU A 48 5.61 17.51 -10.11
N ALA A 49 5.53 16.33 -9.51
CA ALA A 49 4.82 16.13 -8.25
C ALA A 49 5.40 17.00 -7.13
N GLN A 50 6.74 17.05 -6.99
CA GLN A 50 7.42 17.93 -6.03
C GLN A 50 7.04 19.41 -6.24
N ASN A 51 7.16 19.92 -7.48
CA ASN A 51 6.87 21.33 -7.77
C ASN A 51 5.40 21.68 -7.45
N LEU A 52 4.49 20.77 -7.74
CA LEU A 52 3.07 20.95 -7.45
C LEU A 52 2.80 20.87 -5.94
N ALA A 53 3.37 19.90 -5.25
CA ALA A 53 3.23 19.76 -3.79
C ALA A 53 3.69 21.03 -3.06
N GLU A 54 4.89 21.53 -3.37
CA GLU A 54 5.43 22.76 -2.79
C GLU A 54 4.58 23.99 -3.13
N ARG A 55 3.96 24.03 -4.31
CA ARG A 55 3.04 25.11 -4.71
C ARG A 55 1.76 25.08 -3.89
N PHE A 56 1.09 23.91 -3.80
CA PHE A 56 -0.17 23.78 -3.08
C PHE A 56 0.03 23.97 -1.57
N GLU A 57 1.13 23.48 -1.02
CA GLU A 57 1.49 23.73 0.38
C GLU A 57 1.62 25.24 0.66
N LYS A 58 2.32 25.99 -0.19
CA LYS A 58 2.44 27.45 -0.06
C LYS A 58 1.10 28.17 -0.18
N GLN A 59 0.12 27.59 -0.88
CA GLN A 59 -1.23 28.10 -1.02
C GLN A 59 -2.16 27.71 0.15
N GLY A 60 -1.68 26.88 1.09
CA GLY A 60 -2.45 26.35 2.20
C GLY A 60 -3.39 25.18 1.83
N ASP A 61 -3.27 24.63 0.63
CA ASP A 61 -4.00 23.42 0.21
C ASP A 61 -3.23 22.17 0.63
N ALA A 62 -3.35 21.82 1.91
CA ALA A 62 -2.65 20.69 2.51
C ALA A 62 -3.15 19.35 1.95
N ASP A 63 -4.43 19.24 1.53
CA ASP A 63 -4.98 18.03 0.94
C ASP A 63 -4.34 17.71 -0.42
N ALA A 64 -4.22 18.68 -1.31
CA ALA A 64 -3.50 18.48 -2.56
C ALA A 64 -2.01 18.24 -2.34
N ALA A 65 -1.41 18.91 -1.34
CA ALA A 65 0.02 18.81 -1.09
C ALA A 65 0.46 17.41 -0.64
N TRP A 66 -0.26 16.77 0.30
CA TRP A 66 0.15 15.46 0.80
C TRP A 66 0.10 14.38 -0.30
N ARG A 67 -0.93 14.38 -1.14
CA ARG A 67 -1.08 13.43 -2.26
C ARG A 67 0.06 13.59 -3.28
N LEU A 68 0.48 14.80 -3.52
CA LEU A 68 1.55 15.12 -4.45
C LEU A 68 2.94 14.82 -3.86
N TYR A 69 3.16 14.99 -2.54
CA TYR A 69 4.37 14.54 -1.88
C TYR A 69 4.49 13.01 -1.87
N GLU A 70 3.39 12.30 -1.69
CA GLU A 70 3.34 10.84 -1.84
C GLU A 70 3.80 10.42 -3.24
N LEU A 71 3.21 11.01 -4.31
CA LEU A 71 3.62 10.73 -5.68
C LEU A 71 5.10 11.08 -5.93
N ALA A 72 5.60 12.16 -5.33
CA ALA A 72 7.01 12.55 -5.45
C ALA A 72 7.94 11.52 -4.80
N ALA A 73 7.54 10.89 -3.69
CA ALA A 73 8.29 9.84 -3.00
C ALA A 73 8.20 8.48 -3.72
N PHE A 74 7.09 8.22 -4.41
CA PHE A 74 6.70 6.90 -4.92
C PHE A 74 7.77 6.24 -5.80
N TYR A 75 8.34 6.98 -6.75
CA TYR A 75 9.33 6.46 -7.69
C TYR A 75 10.78 6.58 -7.21
N LEU A 76 11.03 7.13 -6.02
CA LEU A 76 12.37 7.23 -5.47
C LEU A 76 12.82 5.92 -4.82
N GLY A 77 14.10 5.58 -5.03
CA GLY A 77 14.71 4.44 -4.34
C GLY A 77 14.85 4.68 -2.84
N ALA A 78 15.00 3.58 -2.08
CA ALA A 78 15.24 3.66 -0.63
C ALA A 78 16.45 4.53 -0.26
N ASP A 79 17.50 4.47 -1.08
CA ASP A 79 18.76 5.19 -0.84
C ASP A 79 18.71 6.67 -1.30
N ASP A 80 17.60 7.13 -1.91
CA ASP A 80 17.48 8.53 -2.34
C ASP A 80 17.08 9.41 -1.14
N PRO A 81 17.93 10.37 -0.74
CA PRO A 81 17.68 11.21 0.46
C PRO A 81 16.42 12.06 0.35
N ARG A 82 15.90 12.28 -0.88
CA ARG A 82 14.66 13.03 -1.09
C ARG A 82 13.44 12.24 -0.65
N LYS A 83 13.51 10.89 -0.67
CA LYS A 83 12.39 10.02 -0.31
C LYS A 83 11.91 10.31 1.11
N HIS A 84 12.80 10.28 2.09
CA HIS A 84 12.46 10.59 3.49
C HIS A 84 11.87 11.99 3.63
N ARG A 85 12.49 12.99 3.00
CA ARG A 85 11.98 14.36 3.04
C ARG A 85 10.56 14.49 2.49
N PHE A 86 10.23 13.77 1.41
CA PHE A 86 8.88 13.79 0.85
C PHE A 86 7.88 13.02 1.71
N ILE A 87 8.29 11.89 2.31
CA ILE A 87 7.47 11.16 3.28
C ILE A 87 7.15 12.05 4.51
N ASP A 88 8.14 12.75 5.05
CA ASP A 88 7.94 13.68 6.18
C ASP A 88 6.99 14.84 5.79
N ALA A 89 7.16 15.38 4.59
CA ALA A 89 6.28 16.43 4.08
C ALA A 89 4.85 15.93 3.83
N MET A 90 4.70 14.72 3.30
CA MET A 90 3.42 14.03 3.13
C MET A 90 2.69 13.91 4.46
N SER A 91 3.34 13.33 5.48
CA SER A 91 2.72 13.15 6.80
C SER A 91 2.33 14.47 7.44
N ARG A 92 3.20 15.47 7.39
CA ARG A 92 2.92 16.79 7.95
C ARG A 92 1.74 17.48 7.26
N THR A 93 1.66 17.45 5.94
CA THR A 93 0.57 18.05 5.19
C THR A 93 -0.71 17.23 5.28
N PHE A 94 -0.61 15.91 5.43
CA PHE A 94 -1.75 15.04 5.75
C PHE A 94 -2.37 15.41 7.11
N ASP A 95 -1.54 15.54 8.15
CA ASP A 95 -2.02 15.92 9.49
C ASP A 95 -2.65 17.32 9.49
N GLU A 96 -2.13 18.23 8.67
CA GLU A 96 -2.73 19.55 8.49
C GLU A 96 -4.10 19.47 7.79
N ALA A 97 -4.23 18.70 6.73
CA ALA A 97 -5.48 18.49 6.00
C ALA A 97 -6.58 17.87 6.89
N HIS A 98 -6.19 17.02 7.84
CA HIS A 98 -7.10 16.27 8.71
C HIS A 98 -7.17 16.80 10.15
N ARG A 99 -6.70 18.02 10.40
CA ARG A 99 -6.58 18.63 11.75
C ARG A 99 -7.89 18.66 12.56
N GLY A 100 -9.05 18.53 11.92
CA GLY A 100 -10.34 18.52 12.62
C GLY A 100 -10.86 17.14 12.99
N LEU A 101 -10.15 16.08 12.61
CA LEU A 101 -10.56 14.70 12.90
C LEU A 101 -10.03 14.24 14.27
N ALA A 102 -10.77 13.33 14.94
CA ALA A 102 -10.32 12.61 16.11
C ALA A 102 -9.30 11.52 15.74
N LEU A 103 -8.24 11.94 15.02
CA LEU A 103 -7.20 11.11 14.45
C LEU A 103 -5.90 11.31 15.22
N THR A 104 -5.25 10.21 15.63
CA THR A 104 -3.99 10.23 16.38
C THR A 104 -2.96 9.31 15.73
N ARG A 105 -1.68 9.73 15.76
CA ARG A 105 -0.53 8.91 15.35
C ARG A 105 0.12 8.26 16.54
N HIS A 106 0.61 7.05 16.38
CA HIS A 106 1.23 6.25 17.42
C HIS A 106 2.49 5.55 16.87
N SER A 107 3.47 5.39 17.74
CA SER A 107 4.62 4.50 17.56
C SER A 107 4.38 3.25 18.40
N VAL A 108 4.13 2.13 17.74
CA VAL A 108 3.88 0.85 18.39
C VAL A 108 5.18 0.06 18.48
N PRO A 109 5.72 -0.24 19.69
CA PRO A 109 6.96 -1.00 19.83
C PRO A 109 6.85 -2.38 19.20
N TYR A 110 7.81 -2.75 18.35
CA TYR A 110 7.84 -4.04 17.67
C TYR A 110 9.25 -4.49 17.33
N ARG A 111 9.70 -5.65 17.82
CA ARG A 111 10.98 -6.31 17.49
C ARG A 111 12.21 -5.39 17.51
N GLY A 112 12.30 -4.50 18.50
CA GLY A 112 13.41 -3.55 18.65
C GLY A 112 13.34 -2.30 17.77
N GLY A 113 12.25 -2.12 17.03
CA GLY A 113 11.86 -0.92 16.30
C GLY A 113 10.44 -0.51 16.65
N GLU A 114 9.80 0.24 15.77
CA GLU A 114 8.46 0.77 15.94
C GLU A 114 7.66 0.62 14.65
N LEU A 115 6.36 0.30 14.78
CA LEU A 115 5.39 0.38 13.70
C LEU A 115 4.70 1.74 13.79
N THR A 116 4.56 2.41 12.67
CA THR A 116 3.74 3.62 12.57
C THR A 116 2.27 3.21 12.50
N ALA A 117 1.46 3.65 13.46
CA ALA A 117 0.04 3.38 13.47
C ALA A 117 -0.78 4.67 13.59
N MET A 118 -2.01 4.62 13.11
CA MET A 118 -2.98 5.71 13.24
C MET A 118 -4.29 5.14 13.80
N ARG A 119 -4.91 5.89 14.71
CA ARG A 119 -6.25 5.59 15.22
C ARG A 119 -7.17 6.76 14.92
N TRP A 120 -8.29 6.46 14.31
CA TRP A 120 -9.38 7.38 14.08
C TRP A 120 -10.59 6.92 14.87
N GLU A 121 -10.97 7.67 15.89
CA GLU A 121 -12.07 7.32 16.79
C GLU A 121 -13.41 7.25 16.04
N ALA A 122 -14.28 6.35 16.48
CA ALA A 122 -15.64 6.19 15.96
C ALA A 122 -16.42 7.50 16.02
N ASP A 123 -17.34 7.69 15.09
CA ASP A 123 -18.33 8.76 15.20
C ASP A 123 -19.38 8.35 16.27
N PRO A 124 -19.56 9.12 17.37
CA PRO A 124 -20.50 8.77 18.41
C PRO A 124 -21.95 8.65 17.92
N ALA A 125 -22.35 9.44 16.91
CA ALA A 125 -23.69 9.38 16.35
C ALA A 125 -23.92 8.09 15.55
N ASP A 126 -22.94 7.68 14.75
CA ASP A 126 -22.96 6.41 14.02
C ASP A 126 -22.90 5.21 14.97
N GLN A 127 -22.06 5.30 16.01
CA GLN A 127 -21.92 4.24 17.02
C GLN A 127 -23.24 4.00 17.76
N ALA A 128 -23.97 5.06 18.10
CA ALA A 128 -25.28 4.97 18.77
C ALA A 128 -26.37 4.29 17.88
N GLN A 129 -26.21 4.29 16.57
CA GLN A 129 -27.14 3.71 15.60
C GLN A 129 -26.67 2.35 15.08
N ALA A 130 -25.49 1.88 15.48
CA ALA A 130 -24.93 0.62 14.99
C ALA A 130 -25.80 -0.58 15.43
N PRO A 131 -26.01 -1.57 14.54
CA PRO A 131 -26.66 -2.82 14.92
C PRO A 131 -25.94 -3.51 16.07
N SER A 132 -26.70 -4.23 16.90
CA SER A 132 -26.12 -5.06 17.96
C SER A 132 -25.15 -6.09 17.38
N GLY A 133 -23.97 -6.20 17.99
CA GLY A 133 -22.91 -7.10 17.51
C GLY A 133 -21.98 -6.49 16.47
N THR A 134 -22.17 -5.24 16.07
CA THR A 134 -21.17 -4.52 15.24
C THR A 134 -19.83 -4.48 15.96
N PRO A 135 -18.71 -4.87 15.33
CA PRO A 135 -17.38 -4.73 15.90
C PRO A 135 -17.09 -3.26 16.25
N THR A 136 -16.50 -3.03 17.42
CA THR A 136 -16.15 -1.67 17.87
C THR A 136 -14.84 -1.15 17.25
N THR A 137 -14.09 -2.03 16.60
CA THR A 137 -12.80 -1.70 15.98
C THR A 137 -12.71 -2.37 14.60
N LEU A 138 -12.28 -1.58 13.62
CA LEU A 138 -11.88 -2.03 12.30
C LEU A 138 -10.38 -1.80 12.14
N VAL A 139 -9.60 -2.89 12.03
CA VAL A 139 -8.19 -2.81 11.68
C VAL A 139 -8.07 -2.81 10.17
N MET A 140 -7.37 -1.84 9.59
CA MET A 140 -7.20 -1.73 8.14
C MET A 140 -5.75 -1.85 7.74
N MET A 141 -5.48 -2.63 6.69
CA MET A 141 -4.13 -2.92 6.20
C MET A 141 -3.97 -2.48 4.76
N ASN A 142 -2.90 -1.73 4.52
CA ASN A 142 -2.57 -1.22 3.20
C ASN A 142 -1.91 -2.28 2.30
N GLY A 143 -1.83 -1.95 1.01
CA GLY A 143 -1.20 -2.77 -0.02
C GLY A 143 0.32 -2.78 0.05
N PHE A 144 0.90 -3.15 -1.10
CA PHE A 144 2.34 -3.37 -1.25
C PHE A 144 3.17 -2.08 -1.23
N ASP A 145 2.59 -0.93 -1.55
CA ASP A 145 3.29 0.32 -1.84
C ASP A 145 2.69 1.56 -1.16
N GLY A 146 1.70 1.34 -0.28
CA GLY A 146 0.95 2.44 0.32
C GLY A 146 1.40 2.79 1.74
N TYR A 147 0.76 3.82 2.29
CA TYR A 147 0.97 4.37 3.62
C TYR A 147 -0.33 4.31 4.44
N ALA A 148 -0.22 4.34 5.76
CA ALA A 148 -1.36 4.39 6.67
C ALA A 148 -2.29 5.59 6.39
N GLU A 149 -1.73 6.71 5.93
CA GLU A 149 -2.46 7.91 5.51
C GLU A 149 -3.50 7.64 4.42
N GLU A 150 -3.14 6.83 3.43
CA GLU A 150 -4.04 6.47 2.34
C GLU A 150 -5.23 5.63 2.82
N ILE A 151 -5.01 4.79 3.82
CA ILE A 151 -6.08 4.01 4.43
C ILE A 151 -7.06 4.91 5.19
N ILE A 152 -6.57 5.94 5.88
CA ILE A 152 -7.43 6.94 6.51
C ILE A 152 -8.21 7.74 5.46
N ASP A 153 -7.56 8.15 4.37
CA ASP A 153 -8.22 8.82 3.26
C ASP A 153 -9.31 7.92 2.61
N PHE A 154 -9.00 6.66 2.36
CA PHE A 154 -9.97 5.68 1.87
C PHE A 154 -11.16 5.54 2.84
N ALA A 155 -10.90 5.41 4.14
CA ALA A 155 -11.93 5.29 5.16
C ALA A 155 -12.77 6.57 5.33
N SER A 156 -12.25 7.73 4.93
CA SER A 156 -13.00 8.99 4.96
C SER A 156 -14.22 8.99 4.03
N HIS A 157 -14.24 8.09 3.06
CA HIS A 157 -15.34 7.89 2.12
C HIS A 157 -16.41 6.89 2.63
N PHE A 158 -16.25 6.33 3.82
CA PHE A 158 -17.27 5.46 4.38
C PHE A 158 -18.53 6.27 4.72
N PRO A 159 -19.73 5.76 4.40
CA PRO A 159 -20.98 6.47 4.64
C PRO A 159 -21.32 6.60 6.14
N ALA A 160 -20.75 5.74 6.99
CA ALA A 160 -20.88 5.73 8.44
C ALA A 160 -19.64 5.12 9.08
N ARG A 161 -19.28 5.55 10.30
CA ARG A 161 -18.12 5.09 11.07
C ARG A 161 -18.49 4.72 12.50
N PRO A 162 -19.22 3.62 12.72
CA PRO A 162 -19.63 3.19 14.07
C PRO A 162 -18.51 2.53 14.87
N PHE A 163 -17.30 2.43 14.34
CA PHE A 163 -16.13 1.75 14.90
C PHE A 163 -14.89 2.65 14.84
N ASP A 164 -13.99 2.43 15.78
CA ASP A 164 -12.64 2.97 15.66
C ASP A 164 -11.94 2.34 14.47
N ILE A 165 -11.25 3.15 13.70
CA ILE A 165 -10.36 2.67 12.64
C ILE A 165 -8.94 2.69 13.18
N ILE A 166 -8.26 1.56 13.11
CA ILE A 166 -6.84 1.44 13.37
C ILE A 166 -6.17 0.98 12.08
N THR A 167 -5.23 1.76 11.59
CA THR A 167 -4.38 1.36 10.48
C THR A 167 -2.92 1.46 10.89
N PHE A 168 -2.05 0.69 10.25
CA PHE A 168 -0.63 0.72 10.55
C PHE A 168 0.22 0.32 9.34
N ASP A 169 1.40 0.91 9.28
CA ASP A 169 2.47 0.46 8.41
C ASP A 169 3.23 -0.65 9.13
N GLY A 170 3.00 -1.89 8.74
CA GLY A 170 3.73 -3.02 9.32
C GLY A 170 5.11 -3.20 8.69
N PRO A 171 5.85 -4.26 9.07
CA PRO A 171 7.15 -4.56 8.50
C PRO A 171 7.11 -4.56 6.97
N GLY A 172 8.01 -3.80 6.33
CA GLY A 172 8.05 -3.66 4.89
C GLY A 172 7.02 -2.71 4.30
N GLN A 173 6.21 -2.00 5.08
CA GLN A 173 5.23 -1.03 4.56
C GLN A 173 5.58 0.41 4.98
N GLY A 174 5.23 1.36 4.15
CA GLY A 174 5.19 2.78 4.40
C GLY A 174 6.35 3.34 5.22
N HIS A 175 6.03 4.00 6.32
CA HIS A 175 7.02 4.58 7.26
C HIS A 175 7.91 3.54 7.91
N THR A 176 7.37 2.36 8.22
CA THR A 176 8.12 1.27 8.87
C THR A 176 9.18 0.69 7.93
N ALA A 177 8.89 0.56 6.64
CA ALA A 177 9.89 0.20 5.63
C ALA A 177 10.94 1.31 5.46
N ALA A 178 10.52 2.57 5.47
CA ALA A 178 11.45 3.72 5.40
C ALA A 178 12.39 3.77 6.62
N ALA A 179 11.93 3.31 7.79
CA ALA A 179 12.76 3.15 8.98
C ALA A 179 13.69 1.91 8.94
N GLY A 180 13.63 1.11 7.86
CA GLY A 180 14.53 -0.02 7.62
C GLY A 180 14.05 -1.36 8.15
N MET A 181 12.78 -1.50 8.56
CA MET A 181 12.20 -2.77 8.97
C MET A 181 11.68 -3.53 7.74
N PRO A 182 12.27 -4.70 7.40
CA PRO A 182 11.90 -5.43 6.19
C PRO A 182 10.57 -6.17 6.34
N LEU A 183 9.95 -6.47 5.20
CA LEU A 183 8.74 -7.27 5.11
C LEU A 183 8.93 -8.66 5.74
N GLU A 184 7.95 -9.11 6.51
CA GLU A 184 7.91 -10.42 7.12
C GLU A 184 6.60 -11.16 6.79
N PRO A 185 6.63 -12.50 6.61
CA PRO A 185 5.44 -13.26 6.22
C PRO A 185 4.47 -13.53 7.39
N GLU A 186 4.95 -13.56 8.64
CA GLU A 186 4.13 -13.83 9.83
C GLU A 186 3.36 -12.58 10.27
N TRP A 187 2.40 -12.14 9.45
CA TRP A 187 1.67 -10.89 9.65
C TRP A 187 0.75 -10.85 10.87
N GLU A 188 0.45 -11.99 11.44
CA GLU A 188 -0.22 -12.09 12.73
C GLU A 188 0.54 -11.37 13.85
N HIS A 189 1.87 -11.40 13.83
CA HIS A 189 2.70 -10.81 14.89
C HIS A 189 2.60 -9.29 14.96
N PRO A 190 2.83 -8.51 13.89
CA PRO A 190 2.64 -7.06 13.94
C PRO A 190 1.18 -6.68 14.20
N THR A 191 0.21 -7.48 13.70
CA THR A 191 -1.21 -7.27 13.98
C THR A 191 -1.50 -7.41 15.47
N GLU A 192 -1.01 -8.48 16.11
CA GLU A 192 -1.18 -8.69 17.55
C GLU A 192 -0.52 -7.59 18.38
N ALA A 193 0.69 -7.14 18.00
CA ALA A 193 1.37 -6.04 18.67
C ALA A 193 0.57 -4.73 18.63
N VAL A 194 -0.06 -4.43 17.50
CA VAL A 194 -0.94 -3.26 17.35
C VAL A 194 -2.20 -3.42 18.20
N LEU A 195 -2.85 -4.59 18.15
CA LEU A 195 -4.04 -4.86 18.98
C LEU A 195 -3.73 -4.79 20.48
N ASP A 196 -2.57 -5.29 20.91
CA ASP A 196 -2.12 -5.21 22.29
C ASP A 196 -1.88 -3.75 22.72
N TYR A 197 -1.21 -2.97 21.89
CA TYR A 197 -0.92 -1.57 22.17
C TYR A 197 -2.19 -0.74 22.40
N PHE A 198 -3.23 -0.99 21.60
CA PHE A 198 -4.51 -0.28 21.72
C PHE A 198 -5.49 -0.96 22.69
N GLY A 199 -5.13 -2.10 23.30
CA GLY A 199 -6.01 -2.84 24.21
C GLY A 199 -7.22 -3.46 23.52
N VAL A 200 -7.12 -3.77 22.22
CA VAL A 200 -8.22 -4.33 21.41
C VAL A 200 -8.29 -5.84 21.60
N THR A 201 -9.42 -6.31 22.09
CA THR A 201 -9.68 -7.74 22.35
C THR A 201 -10.44 -8.43 21.21
N SER A 202 -11.11 -7.65 20.34
CA SER A 202 -11.88 -8.14 19.20
C SER A 202 -11.96 -7.06 18.12
N ALA A 203 -11.71 -7.40 16.87
CA ALA A 203 -11.78 -6.49 15.74
C ALA A 203 -12.29 -7.18 14.47
N ALA A 204 -12.92 -6.39 13.58
CA ALA A 204 -12.97 -6.73 12.17
C ALA A 204 -11.65 -6.29 11.49
N ALA A 205 -11.30 -6.92 10.38
CA ALA A 205 -10.13 -6.54 9.61
C ALA A 205 -10.51 -6.30 8.13
N LEU A 206 -9.96 -5.22 7.53
CA LEU A 206 -10.10 -4.91 6.11
C LEU A 206 -8.71 -4.75 5.50
N GLY A 207 -8.46 -5.39 4.38
CA GLY A 207 -7.22 -5.22 3.65
C GLY A 207 -7.45 -4.94 2.18
N VAL A 208 -6.62 -4.06 1.61
CA VAL A 208 -6.70 -3.66 0.20
C VAL A 208 -5.48 -4.20 -0.54
N SER A 209 -5.69 -4.83 -1.71
CA SER A 209 -4.63 -5.39 -2.54
C SER A 209 -3.78 -6.42 -1.76
N PHE A 210 -2.46 -6.23 -1.66
CA PHE A 210 -1.61 -7.08 -0.81
C PHE A 210 -2.06 -7.07 0.67
N GLY A 211 -2.64 -5.98 1.15
CA GLY A 211 -3.29 -5.91 2.47
C GLY A 211 -4.43 -6.92 2.62
N GLY A 212 -5.13 -7.27 1.53
CA GLY A 212 -6.11 -8.34 1.51
C GLY A 212 -5.53 -9.70 1.87
N TYR A 213 -4.33 -10.03 1.35
CA TYR A 213 -3.57 -11.21 1.80
C TYR A 213 -3.18 -11.10 3.27
N LEU A 214 -2.71 -9.93 3.70
CA LEU A 214 -2.21 -9.71 5.06
C LEU A 214 -3.32 -9.88 6.11
N VAL A 215 -4.54 -9.37 5.86
CA VAL A 215 -5.67 -9.58 6.78
C VAL A 215 -6.13 -11.03 6.84
N MET A 216 -6.08 -11.77 5.71
CA MET A 216 -6.35 -13.20 5.69
C MET A 216 -5.32 -13.96 6.51
N ARG A 217 -4.04 -13.64 6.37
CA ARG A 217 -2.97 -14.22 7.19
C ARG A 217 -3.18 -13.91 8.68
N ALA A 218 -3.43 -12.66 9.03
CA ALA A 218 -3.72 -12.27 10.41
C ALA A 218 -4.92 -13.04 10.97
N ALA A 219 -6.03 -13.14 10.23
CA ALA A 219 -7.22 -13.85 10.67
C ALA A 219 -6.98 -15.36 10.91
N ALA A 220 -6.13 -15.98 10.09
CA ALA A 220 -5.81 -17.41 10.22
C ALA A 220 -5.10 -17.76 11.53
N TYR A 221 -4.42 -16.80 12.17
CA TYR A 221 -3.58 -17.06 13.35
C TYR A 221 -3.91 -16.19 14.56
N CYS A 222 -4.60 -15.05 14.38
CA CYS A 222 -5.03 -14.15 15.46
C CYS A 222 -6.53 -14.28 15.72
N PRO A 223 -6.97 -15.01 16.77
CA PRO A 223 -8.41 -15.23 17.04
C PRO A 223 -9.17 -13.96 17.42
N ARG A 224 -8.48 -12.84 17.68
CA ARG A 224 -9.10 -11.54 17.91
C ARG A 224 -9.70 -10.93 16.63
N ILE A 225 -9.28 -11.39 15.43
CA ILE A 225 -9.90 -10.99 14.18
C ILE A 225 -11.15 -11.86 13.98
N THR A 226 -12.32 -11.23 14.03
CA THR A 226 -13.63 -11.91 14.03
C THR A 226 -14.36 -11.86 12.68
N HIS A 227 -14.03 -10.89 11.83
CA HIS A 227 -14.58 -10.70 10.49
C HIS A 227 -13.47 -10.21 9.56
N VAL A 228 -13.50 -10.63 8.31
CA VAL A 228 -12.48 -10.26 7.32
C VAL A 228 -13.12 -9.67 6.08
N ILE A 229 -12.58 -8.57 5.60
CA ILE A 229 -12.91 -7.98 4.29
C ILE A 229 -11.61 -7.89 3.50
N ALA A 230 -11.51 -8.65 2.40
CA ALA A 230 -10.38 -8.60 1.50
C ALA A 230 -10.80 -7.98 0.17
N PHE A 231 -10.22 -6.84 -0.17
CA PHE A 231 -10.53 -6.07 -1.37
C PHE A 231 -9.38 -6.19 -2.37
N ASP A 232 -9.64 -6.76 -3.56
CA ASP A 232 -8.67 -7.03 -4.64
C ASP A 232 -7.42 -7.77 -4.13
N MET A 233 -7.64 -8.84 -3.35
CA MET A 233 -6.57 -9.60 -2.70
C MET A 233 -5.79 -10.48 -3.69
N MET A 234 -4.51 -10.68 -3.39
CA MET A 234 -3.68 -11.68 -4.08
C MET A 234 -3.71 -13.01 -3.32
N TYR A 235 -3.93 -14.13 -4.02
CA TYR A 235 -3.80 -15.46 -3.44
C TYR A 235 -2.33 -15.84 -3.18
N ARG A 236 -1.45 -15.49 -4.14
CA ARG A 236 0.02 -15.56 -4.01
C ARG A 236 0.61 -14.23 -4.46
N LEU A 237 1.53 -13.68 -3.69
CA LEU A 237 2.18 -12.40 -4.04
C LEU A 237 2.88 -12.48 -5.42
N LEU A 238 3.42 -13.65 -5.76
CA LEU A 238 4.09 -13.88 -7.02
C LEU A 238 3.16 -13.86 -8.25
N ASP A 239 1.85 -14.05 -8.07
CA ASP A 239 0.88 -13.97 -9.16
C ASP A 239 0.86 -12.58 -9.79
N GLY A 240 1.14 -11.53 -9.01
CA GLY A 240 1.32 -10.17 -9.53
C GLY A 240 2.44 -10.01 -10.55
N LEU A 241 3.38 -10.94 -10.63
CA LEU A 241 4.45 -10.97 -11.63
C LEU A 241 4.10 -11.83 -12.86
N THR A 242 3.31 -12.89 -12.69
CA THR A 242 3.05 -13.89 -13.73
C THR A 242 1.74 -13.67 -14.47
N VAL A 243 0.71 -13.18 -13.77
CA VAL A 243 -0.61 -12.91 -14.38
C VAL A 243 -0.55 -11.93 -15.56
N PRO A 244 0.27 -10.86 -15.55
CA PRO A 244 0.42 -9.98 -16.71
C PRO A 244 1.10 -10.62 -17.92
N LEU A 245 1.73 -11.80 -17.76
CA LEU A 245 2.42 -12.48 -18.86
C LEU A 245 1.43 -13.19 -19.80
N PRO A 246 1.81 -13.37 -21.08
CA PRO A 246 1.07 -14.24 -21.99
C PRO A 246 0.86 -15.62 -21.37
N ARG A 247 -0.35 -16.18 -21.50
CA ARG A 247 -0.72 -17.47 -20.87
C ARG A 247 0.28 -18.60 -21.15
N ALA A 248 0.87 -18.63 -22.34
CA ALA A 248 1.87 -19.66 -22.71
C ALA A 248 3.19 -19.55 -21.95
N LEU A 249 3.53 -18.38 -21.39
CA LEU A 249 4.76 -18.13 -20.63
C LEU A 249 4.59 -18.29 -19.12
N ARG A 250 3.37 -18.27 -18.61
CA ARG A 250 3.08 -18.36 -17.18
C ARG A 250 3.67 -19.60 -16.53
N PRO A 251 3.48 -20.84 -17.05
CA PRO A 251 4.04 -22.03 -16.43
C PRO A 251 5.58 -22.02 -16.36
N ILE A 252 6.23 -21.40 -17.35
CA ILE A 252 7.70 -21.25 -17.34
C ILE A 252 8.12 -20.24 -16.29
N ALA A 253 7.40 -19.11 -16.22
CA ALA A 253 7.66 -18.07 -15.21
C ALA A 253 7.42 -18.60 -13.79
N ASP A 254 6.32 -19.32 -13.55
CA ASP A 254 6.02 -19.96 -12.27
C ASP A 254 7.12 -20.94 -11.86
N ALA A 255 7.57 -21.82 -12.75
CA ALA A 255 8.66 -22.76 -12.47
C ALA A 255 9.99 -22.05 -12.15
N VAL A 256 10.28 -20.92 -12.80
CA VAL A 256 11.46 -20.08 -12.52
C VAL A 256 11.33 -19.38 -11.17
N ILE A 257 10.15 -18.93 -10.83
CA ILE A 257 9.85 -18.23 -9.59
C ILE A 257 9.91 -19.19 -8.40
N GLU A 258 9.30 -20.36 -8.52
CA GLU A 258 9.30 -21.39 -7.47
C GLU A 258 10.71 -21.95 -7.21
N ASN A 259 11.53 -22.04 -8.25
CA ASN A 259 12.90 -22.49 -8.11
C ASN A 259 13.89 -21.58 -8.87
N PRO A 260 14.24 -20.40 -8.31
CA PRO A 260 15.09 -19.41 -8.98
C PRO A 260 16.55 -19.89 -9.08
N ARG A 261 16.77 -20.94 -9.85
CA ARG A 261 18.10 -21.50 -10.14
C ARG A 261 18.31 -21.62 -11.66
N PRO A 262 19.51 -21.33 -12.16
CA PRO A 262 20.65 -20.74 -11.43
C PRO A 262 20.42 -19.24 -11.16
N ALA A 263 20.55 -18.82 -9.91
CA ALA A 263 20.28 -17.47 -9.44
C ALA A 263 20.97 -16.37 -10.26
N ARG A 264 22.20 -16.60 -10.71
CA ARG A 264 22.98 -15.62 -11.50
C ARG A 264 22.33 -15.31 -12.86
N LEU A 265 21.73 -16.30 -13.52
CA LEU A 265 21.06 -16.10 -14.81
C LEU A 265 19.75 -15.33 -14.61
N ILE A 266 19.01 -15.62 -13.56
CA ILE A 266 17.78 -14.90 -13.22
C ILE A 266 18.10 -13.45 -12.86
N ASP A 267 19.11 -13.23 -12.01
CA ASP A 267 19.56 -11.89 -11.65
C ASP A 267 19.97 -11.07 -12.88
N ALA A 268 20.73 -11.68 -13.80
CA ALA A 268 21.15 -11.03 -15.03
C ALA A 268 19.96 -10.76 -15.98
N GLY A 269 19.06 -11.74 -16.14
CA GLY A 269 17.88 -11.63 -17.03
C GLY A 269 16.91 -10.56 -16.54
N LEU A 270 16.53 -10.57 -15.26
CA LEU A 270 15.65 -9.57 -14.69
C LEU A 270 16.32 -8.19 -14.64
N GLY A 271 17.63 -8.12 -14.37
CA GLY A 271 18.39 -6.89 -14.44
C GLY A 271 18.46 -6.28 -15.85
N MET A 272 18.50 -7.10 -16.89
CA MET A 272 18.41 -6.64 -18.29
C MET A 272 16.98 -6.21 -18.64
N ALA A 273 16.00 -7.02 -18.32
CA ALA A 273 14.59 -6.74 -18.61
C ALA A 273 14.10 -5.45 -17.91
N SER A 274 14.57 -5.19 -16.69
CA SER A 274 14.23 -3.96 -15.96
C SER A 274 14.76 -2.69 -16.62
N ARG A 275 15.81 -2.77 -17.43
CA ARG A 275 16.30 -1.62 -18.21
C ARG A 275 15.38 -1.27 -19.38
N LEU A 276 14.56 -2.22 -19.81
CA LEU A 276 13.65 -2.09 -20.96
C LEU A 276 12.20 -1.83 -20.52
N SER A 277 11.87 -2.05 -19.25
CA SER A 277 10.52 -1.89 -18.70
C SER A 277 10.55 -1.03 -17.44
N ALA A 278 9.92 0.14 -17.50
CA ALA A 278 9.78 1.03 -16.34
C ALA A 278 8.98 0.37 -15.20
N ASP A 279 7.94 -0.41 -15.54
CA ASP A 279 7.12 -1.17 -14.59
C ASP A 279 7.96 -2.21 -13.85
N LEU A 280 8.70 -3.06 -14.57
CA LEU A 280 9.55 -4.06 -13.95
C LEU A 280 10.68 -3.43 -13.13
N SER A 281 11.26 -2.32 -13.61
CA SER A 281 12.27 -1.56 -12.88
C SER A 281 11.72 -1.08 -11.54
N TRP A 282 10.53 -0.48 -11.55
CA TRP A 282 9.86 -0.01 -10.33
C TRP A 282 9.52 -1.18 -9.40
N LYS A 283 8.90 -2.26 -9.91
CA LYS A 283 8.56 -3.45 -9.10
C LYS A 283 9.79 -4.04 -8.39
N LEU A 284 10.92 -4.19 -9.09
CA LEU A 284 12.15 -4.68 -8.50
C LEU A 284 12.75 -3.71 -7.48
N GLN A 285 12.66 -2.40 -7.74
CA GLN A 285 13.13 -1.39 -6.81
C GLN A 285 12.28 -1.38 -5.53
N GLN A 286 10.96 -1.41 -5.68
CA GLN A 286 10.02 -1.48 -4.56
C GLN A 286 10.21 -2.77 -3.76
N ALA A 287 10.28 -3.92 -4.42
CA ALA A 287 10.52 -5.19 -3.75
C ALA A 287 11.82 -5.23 -2.95
N ARG A 288 12.90 -4.61 -3.45
CA ARG A 288 14.16 -4.44 -2.71
C ARG A 288 13.99 -3.54 -1.49
N HIS A 289 13.23 -2.47 -1.64
CA HIS A 289 12.93 -1.56 -0.54
C HIS A 289 12.20 -2.27 0.60
N LEU A 290 11.14 -3.02 0.25
CA LEU A 290 10.30 -3.71 1.24
C LEU A 290 11.02 -4.87 1.92
N THR A 291 11.83 -5.64 1.18
CA THR A 291 12.49 -6.85 1.71
C THR A 291 13.88 -6.63 2.26
N GLY A 292 14.52 -5.49 1.97
CA GLY A 292 15.94 -5.26 2.23
C GLY A 292 16.89 -6.12 1.38
N LEU A 293 16.37 -6.96 0.48
CA LEU A 293 17.14 -7.88 -0.36
C LEU A 293 17.60 -7.19 -1.64
N ARG A 294 18.85 -7.46 -2.08
CA ARG A 294 19.42 -6.77 -3.25
C ARG A 294 19.26 -7.53 -4.56
N ARG A 295 19.25 -8.88 -4.51
CA ARG A 295 19.22 -9.71 -5.72
C ARG A 295 17.80 -10.11 -6.07
N PRO A 296 17.35 -9.96 -7.34
CA PRO A 296 16.03 -10.38 -7.76
C PRO A 296 15.69 -11.83 -7.39
N SER A 297 16.64 -12.76 -7.54
CA SER A 297 16.45 -14.17 -7.18
C SER A 297 16.20 -14.38 -5.69
N GLN A 298 16.76 -13.55 -4.82
CA GLN A 298 16.49 -13.60 -3.37
C GLN A 298 15.10 -13.05 -3.06
N VAL A 299 14.70 -11.95 -3.73
CA VAL A 299 13.37 -11.36 -3.61
C VAL A 299 12.29 -12.34 -4.04
N LEU A 300 12.45 -12.98 -5.22
CA LEU A 300 11.51 -14.01 -5.69
C LEU A 300 11.33 -15.14 -4.68
N ARG A 301 12.44 -15.61 -4.09
CA ARG A 301 12.36 -16.65 -3.06
C ARG A 301 11.60 -16.19 -1.83
N ALA A 302 11.90 -14.99 -1.32
CA ALA A 302 11.22 -14.42 -0.17
C ALA A 302 9.71 -14.21 -0.44
N PHE A 303 9.35 -13.78 -1.64
CA PHE A 303 7.95 -13.62 -2.04
C PHE A 303 7.19 -14.94 -2.18
N GLY A 304 7.89 -16.07 -2.35
CA GLY A 304 7.29 -17.39 -2.34
C GLY A 304 6.64 -17.78 -1.01
N ASP A 305 7.07 -17.15 0.09
CA ASP A 305 6.51 -17.39 1.42
C ASP A 305 5.13 -16.72 1.61
N TYR A 306 4.73 -15.82 0.67
CA TYR A 306 3.45 -15.11 0.71
C TYR A 306 2.42 -15.82 -0.17
N THR A 307 1.89 -16.93 0.33
CA THR A 307 0.83 -17.72 -0.31
C THR A 307 -0.23 -18.13 0.70
N MET A 308 -1.50 -18.11 0.29
CA MET A 308 -2.62 -18.56 1.11
C MET A 308 -2.65 -20.07 1.30
N GLU A 309 -2.01 -20.86 0.42
CA GLU A 309 -1.97 -22.33 0.46
C GLU A 309 -1.59 -22.88 1.84
N ALA A 310 -0.72 -22.14 2.57
CA ALA A 310 -0.23 -22.59 3.88
C ALA A 310 -1.28 -22.45 5.01
N PHE A 311 -2.34 -21.63 4.82
CA PHE A 311 -3.23 -21.29 5.92
C PHE A 311 -4.70 -21.07 5.56
N GLU A 312 -5.10 -21.16 4.30
CA GLU A 312 -6.50 -20.91 3.89
C GLU A 312 -7.52 -21.75 4.68
N GLY A 313 -7.20 -23.02 4.99
CA GLY A 313 -8.02 -23.89 5.79
C GLY A 313 -8.19 -23.52 7.28
N ARG A 314 -7.46 -22.48 7.75
CA ARG A 314 -7.56 -21.97 9.13
C ARG A 314 -8.52 -20.79 9.26
N ILE A 315 -8.93 -20.19 8.15
CA ILE A 315 -9.83 -19.04 8.15
C ILE A 315 -11.26 -19.54 8.34
N THR A 316 -11.80 -19.34 9.52
CA THR A 316 -13.15 -19.79 9.91
C THR A 316 -14.12 -18.63 10.14
N GLN A 317 -13.61 -17.41 10.16
CA GLN A 317 -14.39 -16.19 10.34
C GLN A 317 -15.24 -15.88 9.10
N PRO A 318 -16.36 -15.18 9.26
CA PRO A 318 -17.07 -14.57 8.14
C PRO A 318 -16.12 -13.73 7.27
N CYS A 319 -16.05 -14.05 5.98
CA CYS A 319 -15.19 -13.37 5.01
C CYS A 319 -16.01 -12.75 3.89
N LEU A 320 -15.71 -11.49 3.57
CA LEU A 320 -16.17 -10.83 2.36
C LEU A 320 -14.97 -10.61 1.44
N VAL A 321 -14.99 -11.22 0.27
CA VAL A 321 -13.98 -11.02 -0.76
C VAL A 321 -14.59 -10.18 -1.88
N LEU A 322 -13.95 -9.05 -2.17
CA LEU A 322 -14.35 -8.12 -3.22
C LEU A 322 -13.25 -8.07 -4.26
N ALA A 323 -13.60 -8.10 -5.53
CA ALA A 323 -12.69 -7.98 -6.65
C ALA A 323 -13.37 -7.24 -7.81
N GLY A 324 -12.61 -6.49 -8.56
CA GLY A 324 -13.08 -5.84 -9.77
C GLY A 324 -13.11 -6.81 -10.97
N ASP A 325 -14.17 -6.79 -11.79
CA ASP A 325 -14.29 -7.63 -12.99
C ASP A 325 -13.14 -7.47 -13.99
N ALA A 326 -12.49 -6.30 -13.99
CA ALA A 326 -11.39 -5.96 -14.87
C ALA A 326 -10.02 -5.97 -14.14
N ASP A 327 -9.98 -6.44 -12.91
CA ASP A 327 -8.72 -6.59 -12.20
C ASP A 327 -7.82 -7.59 -12.94
N GLN A 328 -6.52 -7.29 -12.95
CA GLN A 328 -5.53 -8.05 -13.69
C GLN A 328 -4.57 -8.83 -12.78
N TYR A 329 -4.81 -8.78 -11.47
CA TYR A 329 -3.95 -9.39 -10.47
C TYR A 329 -4.65 -10.49 -9.69
#